data_eabcd62601a13b5d65f018ae31fc736d
#
_entry.id   eabcd62601a13b5d65f018ae31fc736d
#
_cell.length_a   1.000
_cell.length_b   1.000
_cell.length_c   1.000
_cell.angle_alpha   90.00
_cell.angle_beta   90.00
_cell.angle_gamma   90.00
#
_symmetry.space_group_name_H-M   'P 1'
#
loop_
_entity.id
_entity.type
_entity.pdbx_description
1 polymer ?
#
loop_
_entity_poly.entity_id
_entity_poly.type
_entity_poly.pdbx_seq_one_letter_code
_entity_poly.pdbx_strand_id
1 'polypeptide(L)'
;RINISEGKIYHIQNINVTELETVKEKYILRELLFSSGELYNLDKIDESRNRIFQSGLFSSVEIQYNNINNKLGLLDINIKVREYKSSSIEANFGFEEESKSIVNLKSTKFNASGKWIMGNILNTPSHIELSASLASKLNVDIFTEIPPLERDLSISYRNPWTLYYRLPSKIEF
;
A
#
# COMPACT_ATOMS: atom_id res chain seq x y z
N ARG A 1 10.23 -45.18 1.25
CA ARG A 1 11.20 -44.63 0.27
C ARG A 1 10.58 -43.38 -0.30
N ILE A 2 11.24 -42.27 -0.11
CA ILE A 2 10.87 -40.99 -0.73
C ILE A 2 11.72 -40.89 -2.00
N ASN A 3 11.09 -40.85 -3.18
CA ASN A 3 11.77 -40.62 -4.43
C ASN A 3 11.71 -39.13 -4.69
N ILE A 4 12.85 -38.45 -4.65
CA ILE A 4 12.99 -37.02 -5.00
C ILE A 4 13.48 -36.99 -6.44
N SER A 5 12.72 -36.34 -7.32
CA SER A 5 13.16 -36.01 -8.68
C SER A 5 13.54 -34.54 -8.67
N GLU A 6 14.83 -34.26 -8.82
CA GLU A 6 15.31 -32.88 -8.95
C GLU A 6 14.84 -32.27 -10.27
N GLY A 7 14.26 -31.08 -10.19
CA GLY A 7 13.85 -30.30 -11.35
C GLY A 7 15.06 -29.72 -12.11
N LYS A 8 14.83 -29.16 -13.29
CA LYS A 8 15.86 -28.47 -14.06
C LYS A 8 16.20 -27.13 -13.41
N ILE A 9 17.47 -26.78 -13.51
CA ILE A 9 17.97 -25.47 -13.10
C ILE A 9 17.69 -24.46 -14.23
N TYR A 10 17.16 -23.28 -13.87
CA TYR A 10 16.87 -22.22 -14.81
C TYR A 10 17.59 -20.92 -14.41
N HIS A 11 18.01 -20.16 -15.42
CA HIS A 11 18.55 -18.81 -15.26
C HIS A 11 17.59 -17.80 -15.88
N ILE A 12 17.52 -16.65 -15.27
CA ILE A 12 16.69 -15.53 -15.73
C ILE A 12 17.38 -14.90 -16.95
N GLN A 13 16.72 -14.92 -18.10
CA GLN A 13 17.25 -14.31 -19.32
C GLN A 13 16.88 -12.84 -19.41
N ASN A 14 15.60 -12.53 -19.44
CA ASN A 14 15.08 -11.17 -19.55
C ASN A 14 14.10 -10.88 -18.41
N ILE A 15 14.06 -9.61 -18.01
CA ILE A 15 13.08 -9.08 -17.07
C ILE A 15 12.31 -7.98 -17.81
N ASN A 16 11.01 -8.16 -17.96
CA ASN A 16 10.13 -7.22 -18.62
C ASN A 16 9.10 -6.69 -17.62
N VAL A 17 8.80 -5.41 -17.68
CA VAL A 17 7.73 -4.79 -16.92
C VAL A 17 6.64 -4.33 -17.86
N THR A 18 5.39 -4.66 -17.54
CA THR A 18 4.23 -4.36 -18.38
C THR A 18 3.11 -3.68 -17.59
N GLU A 19 2.24 -2.98 -18.33
CA GLU A 19 1.08 -2.24 -17.80
C GLU A 19 1.46 -1.06 -16.87
N LEU A 20 2.64 -0.46 -17.07
CA LEU A 20 2.99 0.82 -16.48
C LEU A 20 2.29 1.96 -17.23
N GLU A 21 1.70 2.89 -16.48
CA GLU A 21 1.03 4.08 -17.02
C GLU A 21 1.83 5.36 -16.71
N THR A 22 2.07 5.64 -15.46
CA THR A 22 2.69 6.88 -14.98
C THR A 22 3.96 6.64 -14.16
N VAL A 23 4.06 5.50 -13.50
CA VAL A 23 5.19 5.13 -12.66
C VAL A 23 6.38 4.74 -13.53
N LYS A 24 7.57 5.24 -13.20
CA LYS A 24 8.79 4.87 -13.95
C LYS A 24 9.25 3.45 -13.56
N GLU A 25 9.61 2.66 -14.56
CA GLU A 25 10.09 1.27 -14.41
C GLU A 25 11.21 1.11 -13.38
N LYS A 26 12.10 2.09 -13.26
CA LYS A 26 13.19 2.10 -12.27
C LYS A 26 12.71 1.87 -10.83
N TYR A 27 11.45 2.24 -10.49
CA TYR A 27 10.90 2.04 -9.15
C TYR A 27 10.50 0.57 -8.89
N ILE A 28 10.28 -0.21 -9.94
CA ILE A 28 10.10 -1.66 -9.85
C ILE A 28 11.45 -2.34 -9.80
N LEU A 29 12.34 -2.02 -10.75
CA LEU A 29 13.63 -2.69 -10.89
C LEU A 29 14.48 -2.62 -9.62
N ARG A 30 14.44 -1.51 -8.88
CA ARG A 30 15.18 -1.37 -7.62
C ARG A 30 14.65 -2.21 -6.45
N GLU A 31 13.41 -2.70 -6.54
CA GLU A 31 12.82 -3.58 -5.53
C GLU A 31 13.12 -5.06 -5.78
N LEU A 32 13.71 -5.38 -6.94
CA LEU A 32 14.05 -6.74 -7.29
C LEU A 32 15.25 -7.23 -6.49
N LEU A 33 15.18 -8.48 -6.03
CA LEU A 33 16.28 -9.21 -5.38
C LEU A 33 17.00 -10.16 -6.34
N PHE A 34 16.69 -10.05 -7.63
CA PHE A 34 17.27 -10.87 -8.68
C PHE A 34 17.56 -9.99 -9.91
N SER A 35 18.45 -10.46 -10.76
CA SER A 35 18.85 -9.80 -12.00
C SER A 35 18.92 -10.79 -13.16
N SER A 36 19.00 -10.25 -14.38
CA SER A 36 19.26 -11.06 -15.58
C SER A 36 20.60 -11.80 -15.45
N GLY A 37 20.62 -13.07 -15.85
CA GLY A 37 21.75 -13.99 -15.71
C GLY A 37 21.78 -14.76 -14.39
N GLU A 38 21.05 -14.34 -13.36
CA GLU A 38 21.00 -15.05 -12.09
C GLU A 38 20.18 -16.36 -12.17
N LEU A 39 20.47 -17.24 -11.21
CA LEU A 39 19.70 -18.45 -11.00
C LEU A 39 18.29 -18.09 -10.56
N TYR A 40 17.30 -18.73 -11.18
CA TYR A 40 15.90 -18.61 -10.75
C TYR A 40 15.74 -19.10 -9.29
N ASN A 41 15.22 -18.25 -8.45
CA ASN A 41 14.96 -18.55 -7.04
C ASN A 41 13.57 -18.01 -6.68
N LEU A 42 12.66 -18.90 -6.30
CA LEU A 42 11.27 -18.56 -6.00
C LEU A 42 11.16 -17.61 -4.79
N ASP A 43 11.96 -17.81 -3.76
CA ASP A 43 11.93 -16.97 -2.56
C ASP A 43 12.30 -15.52 -2.89
N LYS A 44 13.33 -15.33 -3.75
CA LYS A 44 13.71 -13.99 -4.23
C LYS A 44 12.60 -13.35 -5.07
N ILE A 45 11.90 -14.13 -5.88
CA ILE A 45 10.77 -13.67 -6.71
C ILE A 45 9.61 -13.20 -5.82
N ASP A 46 9.21 -14.02 -4.86
CA ASP A 46 8.11 -13.71 -3.95
C ASP A 46 8.43 -12.51 -3.05
N GLU A 47 9.64 -12.44 -2.53
CA GLU A 47 10.07 -11.30 -1.73
C GLU A 47 10.11 -10.01 -2.59
N SER A 48 10.60 -10.08 -3.84
CA SER A 48 10.59 -8.95 -4.77
C SER A 48 9.17 -8.48 -5.06
N ARG A 49 8.24 -9.40 -5.31
CA ARG A 49 6.83 -9.08 -5.48
C ARG A 49 6.27 -8.34 -4.27
N ASN A 50 6.56 -8.83 -3.06
CA ASN A 50 6.11 -8.22 -1.82
C ASN A 50 6.69 -6.81 -1.65
N ARG A 51 7.98 -6.59 -1.99
CA ARG A 51 8.62 -5.28 -1.94
C ARG A 51 7.99 -4.28 -2.91
N ILE A 52 7.71 -4.71 -4.15
CA ILE A 52 7.03 -3.88 -5.14
C ILE A 52 5.63 -3.50 -4.63
N PHE A 53 4.87 -4.46 -4.10
CA PHE A 53 3.54 -4.20 -3.55
C PHE A 53 3.59 -3.26 -2.34
N GLN A 54 4.53 -3.46 -1.41
CA GLN A 54 4.73 -2.61 -0.23
C GLN A 54 5.20 -1.19 -0.56
N SER A 55 5.64 -0.93 -1.79
CA SER A 55 5.97 0.43 -2.22
C SER A 55 4.76 1.38 -2.19
N GLY A 56 3.53 0.83 -2.18
CA GLY A 56 2.29 1.59 -2.17
C GLY A 56 1.93 2.22 -3.52
N LEU A 57 2.67 1.91 -4.59
CA LEU A 57 2.40 2.42 -5.94
C LEU A 57 1.39 1.57 -6.70
N PHE A 58 1.28 0.29 -6.36
CA PHE A 58 0.56 -0.69 -7.14
C PHE A 58 -0.54 -1.37 -6.34
N SER A 59 -1.72 -1.46 -6.95
CA SER A 59 -2.88 -2.18 -6.41
C SER A 59 -2.79 -3.69 -6.68
N SER A 60 -2.00 -4.08 -7.69
CA SER A 60 -1.74 -5.47 -8.02
C SER A 60 -0.33 -5.60 -8.59
N VAL A 61 0.36 -6.68 -8.20
CA VAL A 61 1.66 -7.08 -8.72
C VAL A 61 1.63 -8.57 -9.00
N GLU A 62 1.83 -8.94 -10.24
CA GLU A 62 1.86 -10.33 -10.70
C GLU A 62 3.21 -10.58 -11.39
N ILE A 63 3.89 -11.65 -11.01
CA ILE A 63 5.14 -12.06 -11.65
C ILE A 63 4.88 -13.38 -12.36
N GLN A 64 5.06 -13.37 -13.67
CA GLN A 64 4.87 -14.51 -14.55
C GLN A 64 6.20 -14.87 -15.20
N TYR A 65 6.38 -16.14 -15.52
CA TYR A 65 7.51 -16.61 -16.30
C TYR A 65 7.03 -17.05 -17.67
N ASN A 66 7.73 -16.59 -18.68
CA ASN A 66 7.45 -16.85 -20.08
C ASN A 66 8.70 -17.41 -20.77
N ASN A 67 8.55 -17.84 -22.02
CA ASN A 67 9.64 -18.24 -22.89
C ASN A 67 10.58 -19.29 -22.25
N ILE A 68 10.03 -20.28 -21.56
CA ILE A 68 10.83 -21.31 -20.90
C ILE A 68 11.56 -22.15 -21.95
N ASN A 69 12.87 -21.97 -22.02
CA ASN A 69 13.71 -22.78 -22.89
C ASN A 69 14.33 -23.94 -22.11
N ASN A 70 13.66 -25.10 -22.18
CA ASN A 70 14.08 -26.31 -21.48
C ASN A 70 15.45 -26.87 -21.91
N LYS A 71 15.91 -26.54 -23.12
CA LYS A 71 17.22 -27.02 -23.62
C LYS A 71 18.36 -26.22 -23.03
N LEU A 72 18.18 -24.91 -22.94
CA LEU A 72 19.20 -23.98 -22.44
C LEU A 72 19.07 -23.69 -20.94
N GLY A 73 17.98 -24.10 -20.28
CA GLY A 73 17.71 -23.75 -18.91
C GLY A 73 17.49 -22.24 -18.71
N LEU A 74 16.81 -21.58 -19.64
CA LEU A 74 16.54 -20.14 -19.61
C LEU A 74 15.04 -19.88 -19.50
N LEU A 75 14.70 -18.79 -18.80
CA LEU A 75 13.32 -18.27 -18.73
C LEU A 75 13.32 -16.73 -18.69
N ASP A 76 12.24 -16.16 -19.18
CA ASP A 76 11.95 -14.73 -19.05
C ASP A 76 10.97 -14.49 -17.91
N ILE A 77 11.20 -13.40 -17.17
CA ILE A 77 10.29 -12.93 -16.14
C ILE A 77 9.52 -11.73 -16.67
N ASN A 78 8.19 -11.79 -16.56
CA ASN A 78 7.31 -10.67 -16.87
C ASN A 78 6.63 -10.19 -15.59
N ILE A 79 6.85 -8.94 -15.22
CA ILE A 79 6.27 -8.27 -14.06
C ILE A 79 5.12 -7.42 -14.56
N LYS A 80 3.91 -7.87 -14.28
CA LYS A 80 2.67 -7.17 -14.61
C LYS A 80 2.18 -6.42 -13.41
N VAL A 81 1.96 -5.12 -13.55
CA VAL A 81 1.54 -4.25 -12.45
C VAL A 81 0.28 -3.49 -12.80
N ARG A 82 -0.49 -3.13 -11.78
CA ARG A 82 -1.60 -2.18 -11.91
C ARG A 82 -1.38 -1.06 -10.91
N GLU A 83 -1.26 0.16 -11.41
CA GLU A 83 -1.03 1.31 -10.57
C GLU A 83 -2.26 1.65 -9.71
N TYR A 84 -2.02 2.19 -8.51
CA TYR A 84 -3.09 2.85 -7.78
C TYR A 84 -3.50 4.14 -8.48
N LYS A 85 -4.76 4.51 -8.38
CA LYS A 85 -5.21 5.85 -8.78
C LYS A 85 -4.39 6.88 -7.99
N SER A 86 -3.94 7.89 -8.69
CA SER A 86 -3.10 8.95 -8.11
C SER A 86 -3.82 9.77 -7.02
N SER A 87 -5.13 9.65 -6.90
CA SER A 87 -5.92 10.32 -5.86
C SER A 87 -7.12 9.49 -5.46
N SER A 88 -7.40 9.45 -4.16
CA SER A 88 -8.61 8.85 -3.59
C SER A 88 -9.16 9.75 -2.48
N ILE A 89 -10.48 9.77 -2.37
CA ILE A 89 -11.21 10.44 -1.31
C ILE A 89 -12.06 9.40 -0.59
N GLU A 90 -11.96 9.37 0.73
CA GLU A 90 -12.76 8.55 1.60
C GLU A 90 -13.56 9.46 2.53
N ALA A 91 -14.84 9.13 2.78
CA ALA A 91 -15.67 9.82 3.74
C ALA A 91 -16.41 8.78 4.59
N ASN A 92 -16.39 8.97 5.90
CA ASN A 92 -17.05 8.09 6.85
C ASN A 92 -17.95 8.91 7.77
N PHE A 93 -19.11 8.36 8.07
CA PHE A 93 -20.07 8.91 9.02
C PHE A 93 -20.51 7.79 9.97
N GLY A 94 -20.61 8.11 11.25
CA GLY A 94 -20.97 7.12 12.25
C GLY A 94 -21.68 7.73 13.45
N PHE A 95 -22.44 6.86 14.13
CA PHE A 95 -23.02 7.14 15.43
C PHE A 95 -22.54 6.07 16.40
N GLU A 96 -22.11 6.47 17.57
CA GLU A 96 -21.67 5.60 18.63
C GLU A 96 -22.51 5.85 19.88
N GLU A 97 -23.08 4.80 20.45
CA GLU A 97 -23.80 4.88 21.71
C GLU A 97 -22.86 4.54 22.86
N GLU A 98 -22.61 5.50 23.74
CA GLU A 98 -21.85 5.31 24.97
C GLU A 98 -22.85 5.15 26.14
N SER A 99 -22.89 3.97 26.75
CA SER A 99 -23.69 3.69 27.95
C SER A 99 -22.79 3.70 29.18
N LYS A 100 -22.95 4.70 30.06
CA LYS A 100 -22.27 4.71 31.37
C LYS A 100 -23.15 3.99 32.38
N SER A 101 -22.67 2.86 32.87
CA SER A 101 -23.36 1.90 33.75
C SER A 101 -23.81 2.43 35.12
N ILE A 102 -23.34 3.58 35.58
CA ILE A 102 -23.55 4.08 36.94
C ILE A 102 -24.82 4.94 37.04
N VAL A 103 -25.31 5.54 35.95
CA VAL A 103 -26.43 6.51 35.98
C VAL A 103 -27.41 6.35 34.81
N ASN A 104 -27.47 5.25 34.10
CA ASN A 104 -28.37 5.03 32.95
C ASN A 104 -28.41 6.18 31.91
N LEU A 105 -27.41 7.00 31.82
CA LEU A 105 -27.27 8.06 30.84
C LEU A 105 -26.74 7.47 29.54
N LYS A 106 -27.56 7.41 28.52
CA LYS A 106 -27.17 7.12 27.15
C LYS A 106 -26.72 8.42 26.49
N SER A 107 -25.48 8.49 26.02
CA SER A 107 -25.04 9.57 25.16
C SER A 107 -24.76 9.01 23.78
N THR A 108 -25.25 9.67 22.76
CA THR A 108 -24.94 9.33 21.36
C THR A 108 -23.83 10.27 20.90
N LYS A 109 -22.72 9.71 20.39
CA LYS A 109 -21.63 10.45 19.77
C LYS A 109 -21.79 10.35 18.25
N PHE A 110 -21.83 11.48 17.57
CA PHE A 110 -21.74 11.56 16.12
C PHE A 110 -20.28 11.76 15.72
N ASN A 111 -19.83 11.04 14.69
CA ASN A 111 -18.51 11.17 14.08
C ASN A 111 -18.66 11.32 12.56
N ALA A 112 -17.90 12.25 12.02
CA ALA A 112 -17.71 12.39 10.59
C ALA A 112 -16.22 12.53 10.32
N SER A 113 -15.71 11.81 9.34
CA SER A 113 -14.33 11.96 8.91
C SER A 113 -14.21 11.94 7.39
N GLY A 114 -13.25 12.70 6.91
CA GLY A 114 -12.86 12.71 5.51
C GLY A 114 -11.36 12.52 5.38
N LYS A 115 -10.95 11.77 4.38
CA LYS A 115 -9.55 11.54 4.07
C LYS A 115 -9.33 11.68 2.57
N TRP A 116 -8.33 12.46 2.22
CA TRP A 116 -7.84 12.59 0.86
C TRP A 116 -6.41 12.09 0.79
N ILE A 117 -6.19 11.11 -0.08
CA ILE A 117 -4.87 10.55 -0.32
C ILE A 117 -4.47 10.91 -1.73
N MET A 118 -3.31 11.50 -1.89
CA MET A 118 -2.67 11.78 -3.17
C MET A 118 -1.33 11.03 -3.22
N GLY A 119 -1.26 10.04 -4.09
CA GLY A 119 -0.06 9.22 -4.32
C GLY A 119 0.68 9.63 -5.59
N ASN A 120 1.82 9.00 -5.81
CA ASN A 120 2.65 9.17 -7.00
C ASN A 120 3.06 10.64 -7.25
N ILE A 121 3.41 11.35 -6.16
CA ILE A 121 3.74 12.78 -6.21
C ILE A 121 5.03 12.96 -6.99
N LEU A 122 4.98 13.80 -8.03
CA LEU A 122 6.11 14.06 -8.94
C LEU A 122 6.70 12.77 -9.55
N ASN A 123 5.83 11.77 -9.81
CA ASN A 123 6.23 10.45 -10.31
C ASN A 123 7.22 9.72 -9.39
N THR A 124 7.08 9.93 -8.08
CA THR A 124 7.85 9.22 -7.04
C THR A 124 6.91 8.35 -6.21
N PRO A 125 7.40 7.31 -5.52
CA PRO A 125 6.58 6.45 -4.66
C PRO A 125 6.17 7.13 -3.34
N SER A 126 5.97 8.42 -3.36
CA SER A 126 5.53 9.18 -2.21
C SER A 126 4.04 9.49 -2.25
N HIS A 127 3.43 9.64 -1.09
CA HIS A 127 2.04 10.07 -0.98
C HIS A 127 1.83 11.05 0.18
N ILE A 128 0.85 11.91 -0.02
CA ILE A 128 0.33 12.82 0.98
C ILE A 128 -1.06 12.32 1.36
N GLU A 129 -1.33 12.32 2.64
CA GLU A 129 -2.64 12.06 3.21
C GLU A 129 -3.06 13.29 4.01
N LEU A 130 -4.22 13.83 3.67
CA LEU A 130 -4.89 14.87 4.42
C LEU A 130 -6.13 14.25 5.03
N SER A 131 -6.27 14.31 6.36
CA SER A 131 -7.46 13.83 7.05
C SER A 131 -8.05 14.90 7.95
N ALA A 132 -9.37 14.92 8.00
CA ALA A 132 -10.13 15.78 8.89
C ALA A 132 -11.20 14.94 9.60
N SER A 133 -11.35 15.12 10.88
CA SER A 133 -12.41 14.47 11.65
C SER A 133 -13.16 15.48 12.53
N LEU A 134 -14.43 15.21 12.71
CA LEU A 134 -15.33 15.95 13.56
C LEU A 134 -16.08 14.94 14.44
N ALA A 135 -16.14 15.21 15.73
CA ALA A 135 -16.97 14.41 16.63
C ALA A 135 -17.69 15.30 17.63
N SER A 136 -18.95 15.00 17.90
CA SER A 136 -19.74 15.71 18.89
C SER A 136 -20.66 14.75 19.64
N LYS A 137 -20.82 14.98 20.94
CA LYS A 137 -21.80 14.25 21.75
C LYS A 137 -23.16 14.91 21.57
N LEU A 138 -24.13 14.13 21.15
CA LEU A 138 -25.54 14.55 21.11
C LEU A 138 -26.14 14.24 22.49
N ASN A 139 -26.22 15.24 23.37
CA ASN A 139 -26.94 15.10 24.64
C ASN A 139 -28.45 15.29 24.40
N VAL A 140 -29.23 14.43 24.98
CA VAL A 140 -30.70 14.52 24.90
C VAL A 140 -31.25 15.77 25.62
N ASP A 141 -30.49 16.36 26.56
CA ASP A 141 -30.82 17.60 27.26
C ASP A 141 -30.26 18.82 26.53
N ILE A 142 -30.92 19.20 25.44
CA ILE A 142 -30.53 20.30 24.52
C ILE A 142 -30.55 21.70 25.23
N PHE A 143 -31.00 21.79 26.49
CA PHE A 143 -31.28 23.08 27.11
C PHE A 143 -30.19 23.61 28.05
N THR A 144 -29.12 22.85 28.34
CA THR A 144 -28.15 23.28 29.35
C THR A 144 -26.71 23.46 28.91
N GLU A 145 -26.21 22.74 27.88
CA GLU A 145 -24.81 22.93 27.41
C GLU A 145 -24.69 22.56 25.93
N ILE A 146 -24.00 23.41 25.18
CA ILE A 146 -23.53 23.08 23.82
C ILE A 146 -22.46 22.01 23.93
N PRO A 147 -22.65 20.80 23.38
CA PRO A 147 -21.63 19.75 23.49
C PRO A 147 -20.32 20.18 22.81
N PRO A 148 -19.18 19.87 23.40
CA PRO A 148 -17.88 20.20 22.80
C PRO A 148 -17.74 19.52 21.45
N LEU A 149 -17.37 20.29 20.44
CA LEU A 149 -17.03 19.78 19.12
C LEU A 149 -15.53 19.43 19.08
N GLU A 150 -15.23 18.15 19.06
CA GLU A 150 -13.88 17.65 18.84
C GLU A 150 -13.54 17.78 17.35
N ARG A 151 -12.38 18.32 17.03
CA ARG A 151 -11.92 18.53 15.65
C ARG A 151 -10.46 18.12 15.55
N ASP A 152 -10.17 17.26 14.60
CA ASP A 152 -8.80 16.87 14.29
C ASP A 152 -8.53 17.15 12.81
N LEU A 153 -7.37 17.68 12.54
CA LEU A 153 -6.84 17.88 11.21
C LEU A 153 -5.42 17.35 11.19
N SER A 154 -5.15 16.44 10.29
CA SER A 154 -3.79 15.95 10.13
C SER A 154 -3.36 15.94 8.67
N ILE A 155 -2.07 16.19 8.47
CA ILE A 155 -1.40 16.04 7.20
C ILE A 155 -0.22 15.09 7.39
N SER A 156 -0.13 14.06 6.58
CA SER A 156 1.01 13.17 6.61
C SER A 156 1.64 13.03 5.24
N TYR A 157 2.96 13.02 5.22
CA TYR A 157 3.76 12.69 4.04
C TYR A 157 4.50 11.38 4.31
N ARG A 158 4.43 10.46 3.37
CA ARG A 158 5.12 9.17 3.45
C ARG A 158 5.92 8.91 2.18
N ASN A 159 7.18 8.52 2.37
CA ASN A 159 8.04 8.10 1.28
C ASN A 159 8.73 6.77 1.68
N PRO A 160 8.59 5.69 0.91
CA PRO A 160 9.24 4.41 1.21
C PRO A 160 10.76 4.43 0.98
N TRP A 161 11.28 5.45 0.29
CA TRP A 161 12.70 5.58 -0.04
C TRP A 161 13.24 6.94 0.35
N THR A 162 14.25 6.95 1.22
CA THR A 162 14.97 8.15 1.62
C THR A 162 16.42 8.05 1.14
N LEU A 163 16.90 9.06 0.43
CA LEU A 163 18.30 9.17 -0.02
C LEU A 163 18.83 7.90 -0.72
N TYR A 164 18.06 7.32 -1.64
CA TYR A 164 18.40 6.08 -2.39
C TYR A 164 18.39 4.78 -1.57
N TYR A 165 18.11 4.84 -0.27
CA TYR A 165 17.96 3.67 0.58
C TYR A 165 16.49 3.37 0.84
N ARG A 166 16.14 2.10 1.00
CA ARG A 166 14.80 1.69 1.42
C ARG A 166 14.63 1.98 2.92
N LEU A 167 14.50 3.25 3.24
CA LEU A 167 14.22 3.76 4.59
C LEU A 167 12.88 4.48 4.54
N PRO A 168 11.78 3.83 4.96
CA PRO A 168 10.48 4.48 4.97
C PRO A 168 10.50 5.66 5.95
N SER A 169 10.13 6.82 5.44
CA SER A 169 9.96 8.03 6.25
C SER A 169 8.49 8.43 6.29
N LYS A 170 8.00 8.80 7.47
CA LYS A 170 6.69 9.40 7.68
C LYS A 170 6.88 10.69 8.47
N ILE A 171 6.29 11.77 8.00
CA ILE A 171 6.20 13.04 8.70
C ILE A 171 4.71 13.31 8.89
N GLU A 172 4.31 13.63 10.11
CA GLU A 172 2.91 13.89 10.49
C GLU A 172 2.83 15.18 11.30
N PHE A 173 1.86 16.03 10.98
CA PHE A 173 1.58 17.30 11.64
C PHE A 173 0.11 17.38 12.02
#